data_18e51a7710a01517e842c057371b5a92
#
_entry.id   18e51a7710a01517e842c057371b5a92
#
_cell.length_a   1.000
_cell.length_b   1.000
_cell.length_c   1.000
_cell.angle_alpha   90.00
_cell.angle_beta   90.00
_cell.angle_gamma   90.00
#
_symmetry.space_group_name_H-M   'P 1'
#
loop_
_entity.id
_entity.type
_entity.pdbx_description
1 polymer ?
#
loop_
_entity_poly.entity_id
_entity_poly.type
_entity_poly.pdbx_seq_one_letter_code
_entity_poly.pdbx_strand_id
1 'polypeptide(L)'
;MAENLFLDTINGQKQDRTPVWIMRQAGRYLKEYRAIRNTQKDFITFCLNPKQASAVTLQPIARYGFDAAIIFSDILLVPWALEQNVQFKPNVGPLLDPLEVPGSLDQRLIDNLPYKLAPVREAIRIAKTNLSTETALIGFAGAPWTIMTYMAEGGTSRDFVKTRGWAWQYRKEVDALLDSLIESTISFLTLQAEAGVDALMLFDSWASAVPAAHRHWLVIDPAKKIVNGLRKKGYKQPIIGFPKGIGEGLISYVEQSDVHAVGLDHGVDPTWVDRNLPKNFPVQGNLDPLSLLH
;
A
#
# COMPACT_ATOMS: atom_id res chain seq x y z
N MET A 1 -8.91 -20.59 -19.35
CA MET A 1 -8.70 -19.22 -18.79
C MET A 1 -7.27 -18.89 -19.10
N ALA A 2 -6.95 -17.67 -19.53
CA ALA A 2 -5.55 -17.27 -19.68
C ALA A 2 -4.84 -17.41 -18.32
N GLU A 3 -3.67 -18.03 -18.31
CA GLU A 3 -2.85 -18.20 -17.11
C GLU A 3 -2.32 -16.82 -16.68
N ASN A 4 -2.60 -16.41 -15.46
CA ASN A 4 -2.04 -15.19 -14.90
C ASN A 4 -0.90 -15.56 -13.96
N LEU A 5 0.31 -15.51 -14.45
CA LEU A 5 1.51 -15.97 -13.78
C LEU A 5 1.68 -15.36 -12.37
N PHE A 6 1.34 -14.06 -12.21
CA PHE A 6 1.42 -13.39 -10.93
C PHE A 6 0.39 -13.92 -9.93
N LEU A 7 -0.88 -14.06 -10.35
CA LEU A 7 -1.93 -14.54 -9.47
C LEU A 7 -1.75 -16.03 -9.13
N ASP A 8 -1.34 -16.83 -10.08
CA ASP A 8 -1.08 -18.26 -9.85
C ASP A 8 0.05 -18.45 -8.85
N THR A 9 1.12 -17.64 -8.96
CA THR A 9 2.24 -17.66 -7.98
C THR A 9 1.78 -17.23 -6.59
N ILE A 10 1.00 -16.17 -6.47
CA ILE A 10 0.48 -15.71 -5.15
C ILE A 10 -0.47 -16.74 -4.53
N ASN A 11 -1.16 -17.51 -5.36
CA ASN A 11 -2.02 -18.60 -4.89
C ASN A 11 -1.22 -19.91 -4.60
N GLY A 12 0.11 -19.84 -4.60
CA GLY A 12 0.98 -20.96 -4.24
C GLY A 12 1.21 -21.98 -5.36
N GLN A 13 0.83 -21.69 -6.60
CA GLN A 13 1.09 -22.54 -7.74
C GLN A 13 2.52 -22.34 -8.23
N LYS A 14 3.26 -23.45 -8.40
CA LYS A 14 4.61 -23.42 -8.95
C LYS A 14 4.57 -23.06 -10.44
N GLN A 15 5.38 -22.10 -10.83
CA GLN A 15 5.49 -21.61 -12.20
C GLN A 15 6.87 -21.90 -12.79
N ASP A 16 6.98 -21.93 -14.13
CA ASP A 16 8.25 -22.16 -14.83
C ASP A 16 9.22 -20.97 -14.69
N ARG A 17 8.68 -19.78 -14.46
CA ARG A 17 9.46 -18.58 -14.19
C ARG A 17 8.84 -17.74 -13.07
N THR A 18 9.65 -16.94 -12.41
CA THR A 18 9.19 -15.98 -11.42
C THR A 18 8.50 -14.78 -12.10
N PRO A 19 7.27 -14.38 -11.71
CA PRO A 19 6.66 -13.16 -12.20
C PRO A 19 7.41 -11.93 -11.68
N VAL A 20 7.47 -10.89 -12.52
CA VAL A 20 8.22 -9.67 -12.22
C VAL A 20 7.31 -8.44 -12.31
N TRP A 21 7.32 -7.63 -11.27
CA TRP A 21 6.79 -6.28 -11.24
C TRP A 21 7.63 -5.40 -10.30
N ILE A 22 7.55 -4.08 -10.43
CA ILE A 22 8.35 -3.16 -9.62
C ILE A 22 7.41 -2.16 -8.92
N MET A 23 7.56 -2.02 -7.61
CA MET A 23 6.68 -1.22 -6.75
C MET A 23 6.51 0.23 -7.24
N ARG A 24 7.57 0.87 -7.73
CA ARG A 24 7.54 2.22 -8.30
C ARG A 24 7.83 2.22 -9.80
N GLN A 25 7.16 1.31 -10.53
CA GLN A 25 7.35 1.13 -11.98
C GLN A 25 6.90 2.34 -12.81
N ALA A 26 5.90 3.09 -12.37
CA ALA A 26 5.57 4.39 -12.95
C ALA A 26 6.39 5.48 -12.27
N GLY A 27 7.19 6.22 -13.02
CA GLY A 27 8.08 7.21 -12.40
C GLY A 27 8.81 8.15 -13.35
N ARG A 28 9.51 9.11 -12.76
CA ARG A 28 10.20 10.20 -13.48
C ARG A 28 11.33 9.73 -14.41
N TYR A 29 11.79 8.50 -14.32
CA TYR A 29 12.76 7.92 -15.23
C TYR A 29 12.19 7.68 -16.64
N LEU A 30 10.87 7.52 -16.76
CA LEU A 30 10.15 7.39 -18.03
C LEU A 30 9.90 8.77 -18.66
N LYS A 31 10.25 8.93 -19.94
CA LYS A 31 10.00 10.18 -20.69
C LYS A 31 8.50 10.48 -20.79
N GLU A 32 7.72 9.46 -21.13
CA GLU A 32 6.27 9.51 -21.26
C GLU A 32 5.57 9.88 -19.94
N TYR A 33 6.07 9.39 -18.80
CA TYR A 33 5.59 9.80 -17.47
C TYR A 33 5.85 11.29 -17.25
N ARG A 34 7.09 11.76 -17.52
CA ARG A 34 7.43 13.19 -17.35
C ARG A 34 6.56 14.08 -18.20
N ALA A 35 6.27 13.69 -19.46
CA ALA A 35 5.39 14.45 -20.35
C ALA A 35 4.00 14.68 -19.74
N ILE A 36 3.38 13.64 -19.17
CA ILE A 36 2.09 13.76 -18.49
C ILE A 36 2.25 14.54 -17.16
N ARG A 37 3.25 14.21 -16.34
CA ARG A 37 3.44 14.85 -15.03
C ARG A 37 3.62 16.36 -15.13
N ASN A 38 4.29 16.85 -16.15
CA ASN A 38 4.55 18.27 -16.35
C ASN A 38 3.27 19.07 -16.71
N THR A 39 2.19 18.41 -17.12
CA THR A 39 0.89 19.06 -17.36
C THR A 39 0.04 19.16 -16.09
N GLN A 40 0.48 18.55 -14.98
CA GLN A 40 -0.31 18.48 -13.76
C GLN A 40 0.09 19.58 -12.77
N LYS A 41 -0.93 20.22 -12.19
CA LYS A 41 -0.76 21.29 -11.20
C LYS A 41 -0.01 20.79 -9.95
N ASP A 42 -0.46 19.67 -9.40
CA ASP A 42 0.11 19.05 -8.21
C ASP A 42 0.01 17.52 -8.28
N PHE A 43 0.51 16.84 -7.24
CA PHE A 43 0.56 15.38 -7.23
C PHE A 43 -0.79 14.73 -6.87
N ILE A 44 -1.56 15.35 -5.98
CA ILE A 44 -2.89 14.86 -5.60
C ILE A 44 -3.84 14.95 -6.80
N THR A 45 -3.89 16.09 -7.47
CA THR A 45 -4.66 16.29 -8.71
C THR A 45 -4.27 15.25 -9.77
N PHE A 46 -2.99 14.91 -9.87
CA PHE A 46 -2.53 13.87 -10.80
C PHE A 46 -3.07 12.48 -10.43
N CYS A 47 -2.99 12.08 -9.17
CA CYS A 47 -3.54 10.81 -8.70
C CYS A 47 -5.06 10.73 -8.87
N LEU A 48 -5.75 11.87 -8.77
CA LEU A 48 -7.20 11.98 -8.91
C LEU A 48 -7.65 12.28 -10.33
N ASN A 49 -6.77 12.24 -11.33
CA ASN A 49 -7.13 12.32 -12.73
C ASN A 49 -7.21 10.90 -13.35
N PRO A 50 -8.43 10.35 -13.58
CA PRO A 50 -8.57 8.94 -13.98
C PRO A 50 -7.83 8.58 -15.27
N LYS A 51 -7.92 9.46 -16.30
CA LYS A 51 -7.29 9.22 -17.60
C LYS A 51 -5.77 9.22 -17.50
N GLN A 52 -5.21 10.12 -16.71
CA GLN A 52 -3.76 10.24 -16.60
C GLN A 52 -3.16 9.23 -15.62
N ALA A 53 -3.83 8.97 -14.50
CA ALA A 53 -3.42 7.92 -13.57
C ALA A 53 -3.42 6.54 -14.25
N SER A 54 -4.46 6.22 -15.03
CA SER A 54 -4.50 4.98 -15.82
C SER A 54 -3.41 4.93 -16.89
N ALA A 55 -3.20 6.03 -17.63
CA ALA A 55 -2.16 6.09 -18.65
C ALA A 55 -0.77 5.81 -18.10
N VAL A 56 -0.38 6.45 -16.97
CA VAL A 56 0.95 6.19 -16.37
C VAL A 56 1.04 4.83 -15.69
N THR A 57 -0.06 4.22 -15.27
CA THR A 57 -0.12 2.84 -14.81
C THR A 57 0.26 1.87 -15.93
N LEU A 58 -0.19 2.12 -17.15
CA LEU A 58 0.02 1.26 -18.31
C LEU A 58 1.40 1.43 -18.97
N GLN A 59 2.03 2.59 -18.85
CA GLN A 59 3.32 2.89 -19.48
C GLN A 59 4.42 1.85 -19.19
N PRO A 60 4.67 1.43 -17.93
CA PRO A 60 5.69 0.42 -17.62
C PRO A 60 5.36 -0.95 -18.21
N ILE A 61 4.08 -1.31 -18.28
CA ILE A 61 3.63 -2.58 -18.87
C ILE A 61 3.94 -2.59 -20.36
N ALA A 62 3.54 -1.54 -21.06
CA ALA A 62 3.82 -1.40 -22.50
C ALA A 62 5.32 -1.38 -22.83
N ARG A 63 6.16 -0.85 -21.93
CA ARG A 63 7.60 -0.71 -22.14
C ARG A 63 8.39 -1.97 -21.77
N TYR A 64 8.05 -2.63 -20.67
CA TYR A 64 8.88 -3.66 -20.06
C TYR A 64 8.21 -5.04 -20.03
N GLY A 65 6.91 -5.13 -20.29
CA GLY A 65 6.18 -6.40 -20.24
C GLY A 65 6.13 -7.02 -18.83
N PHE A 66 5.94 -6.21 -17.78
CA PHE A 66 5.79 -6.74 -16.43
C PHE A 66 4.54 -7.60 -16.29
N ASP A 67 4.59 -8.59 -15.41
CA ASP A 67 3.49 -9.54 -15.14
C ASP A 67 2.37 -8.92 -14.28
N ALA A 68 2.65 -7.82 -13.60
CA ALA A 68 1.63 -7.06 -12.89
C ALA A 68 1.84 -5.55 -13.01
N ALA A 69 0.73 -4.83 -13.12
CA ALA A 69 0.65 -3.39 -12.96
C ALA A 69 0.25 -3.08 -11.52
N ILE A 70 0.75 -1.96 -10.98
CA ILE A 70 0.21 -1.37 -9.76
C ILE A 70 -0.42 -0.03 -10.12
N ILE A 71 -1.66 0.21 -9.63
CA ILE A 71 -2.36 1.46 -9.94
C ILE A 71 -1.54 2.66 -9.50
N PHE A 72 -1.44 3.67 -10.35
CA PHE A 72 -0.82 4.94 -9.98
C PHE A 72 -1.73 5.70 -9.02
N SER A 73 -1.32 5.76 -7.79
CA SER A 73 -2.04 6.36 -6.66
C SER A 73 -1.01 6.72 -5.57
N ASP A 74 -1.48 7.13 -4.39
CA ASP A 74 -0.65 7.37 -3.22
C ASP A 74 -1.34 6.93 -1.93
N ILE A 75 -0.54 6.47 -0.95
CA ILE A 75 -1.06 6.06 0.37
C ILE A 75 -1.68 7.23 1.14
N LEU A 76 -1.24 8.46 0.86
CA LEU A 76 -1.73 9.68 1.51
C LEU A 76 -3.04 10.21 0.91
N LEU A 77 -3.62 9.52 -0.07
CA LEU A 77 -4.98 9.84 -0.51
C LEU A 77 -6.03 9.55 0.58
N VAL A 78 -5.74 8.62 1.50
CA VAL A 78 -6.63 8.37 2.66
C VAL A 78 -6.66 9.59 3.58
N PRO A 79 -5.54 10.09 4.15
CA PRO A 79 -5.60 11.31 4.96
C PRO A 79 -6.08 12.54 4.19
N TRP A 80 -5.79 12.67 2.89
CA TRP A 80 -6.35 13.73 2.07
C TRP A 80 -7.89 13.63 1.99
N ALA A 81 -8.44 12.45 1.79
CA ALA A 81 -9.89 12.24 1.75
C ALA A 81 -10.55 12.52 3.11
N LEU A 82 -9.81 12.32 4.20
CA LEU A 82 -10.18 12.67 5.57
C LEU A 82 -9.93 14.17 5.91
N GLU A 83 -9.77 15.00 4.87
CA GLU A 83 -9.62 16.46 4.96
C GLU A 83 -8.32 16.95 5.62
N GLN A 84 -7.34 16.08 5.79
CA GLN A 84 -6.02 16.55 6.18
C GLN A 84 -5.34 17.23 4.98
N ASN A 85 -4.75 18.41 5.21
CA ASN A 85 -4.05 19.15 4.16
C ASN A 85 -2.78 18.41 3.76
N VAL A 86 -2.82 17.70 2.61
CA VAL A 86 -1.70 16.93 2.07
C VAL A 86 -1.10 17.66 0.89
N GLN A 87 0.18 17.95 0.95
CA GLN A 87 0.96 18.60 -0.11
C GLN A 87 2.21 17.79 -0.43
N PHE A 88 2.66 17.85 -1.69
CA PHE A 88 3.93 17.26 -2.11
C PHE A 88 4.87 18.35 -2.60
N LYS A 89 5.92 18.63 -1.84
CA LYS A 89 6.93 19.62 -2.23
C LYS A 89 8.14 18.96 -2.90
N PRO A 90 8.66 19.53 -4.00
CA PRO A 90 9.89 19.05 -4.62
C PRO A 90 11.02 18.96 -3.60
N ASN A 91 11.80 17.86 -3.64
CA ASN A 91 12.95 17.58 -2.78
C ASN A 91 12.67 17.49 -1.25
N VAL A 92 11.43 17.71 -0.82
CA VAL A 92 11.02 17.58 0.59
C VAL A 92 10.16 16.33 0.77
N GLY A 93 9.30 16.04 -0.19
CA GLY A 93 8.33 14.95 -0.10
C GLY A 93 6.96 15.40 0.39
N PRO A 94 6.18 14.49 0.99
CA PRO A 94 4.87 14.81 1.49
C PRO A 94 4.94 15.67 2.77
N LEU A 95 4.03 16.63 2.85
CA LEU A 95 3.78 17.47 4.02
C LEU A 95 2.29 17.43 4.34
N LEU A 96 1.98 17.32 5.61
CA LEU A 96 0.62 17.34 6.15
C LEU A 96 0.56 18.32 7.31
N ASP A 97 -0.61 18.89 7.54
CA ASP A 97 -0.83 19.60 8.81
C ASP A 97 -0.92 18.56 9.94
N PRO A 98 0.01 18.56 10.91
CA PRO A 98 0.09 17.49 11.88
C PRO A 98 -1.10 17.52 12.84
N LEU A 99 -1.64 16.35 13.17
CA LEU A 99 -2.61 16.23 14.25
C LEU A 99 -1.95 16.62 15.59
N GLU A 100 -2.65 17.39 16.42
CA GLU A 100 -2.13 17.81 17.73
C GLU A 100 -2.16 16.65 18.74
N VAL A 101 -3.24 15.87 18.73
CA VAL A 101 -3.47 14.73 19.63
C VAL A 101 -4.08 13.57 18.85
N PRO A 102 -3.86 12.31 19.27
CA PRO A 102 -4.57 11.17 18.69
C PRO A 102 -6.04 11.17 19.13
N GLY A 103 -6.89 10.51 18.35
CA GLY A 103 -8.32 10.32 18.67
C GLY A 103 -9.10 9.82 17.47
N SER A 104 -10.36 9.46 17.69
CA SER A 104 -11.26 9.06 16.61
C SER A 104 -11.45 10.19 15.61
N LEU A 105 -11.52 9.82 14.33
CA LEU A 105 -11.82 10.75 13.26
C LEU A 105 -13.34 10.91 13.09
N ASP A 106 -13.75 12.02 12.49
CA ASP A 106 -15.17 12.25 12.21
C ASP A 106 -15.71 11.17 11.24
N GLN A 107 -16.72 10.42 11.71
CA GLN A 107 -17.32 9.33 10.94
C GLN A 107 -17.84 9.79 9.57
N ARG A 108 -18.36 11.03 9.49
CA ARG A 108 -18.84 11.59 8.22
C ARG A 108 -17.74 11.70 7.16
N LEU A 109 -16.49 11.93 7.58
CA LEU A 109 -15.35 11.96 6.65
C LEU A 109 -15.01 10.55 6.15
N ILE A 110 -15.09 9.55 7.04
CA ILE A 110 -14.88 8.15 6.69
C ILE A 110 -15.96 7.67 5.71
N ASP A 111 -17.21 7.98 5.99
CA ASP A 111 -18.36 7.61 5.14
C ASP A 111 -18.28 8.28 3.76
N ASN A 112 -17.72 9.49 3.67
CA ASN A 112 -17.56 10.25 2.43
C ASN A 112 -16.30 9.88 1.62
N LEU A 113 -15.37 9.11 2.21
CA LEU A 113 -14.10 8.73 1.57
C LEU A 113 -14.28 8.06 0.20
N PRO A 114 -15.18 7.08 0.01
CA PRO A 114 -15.38 6.45 -1.31
C PRO A 114 -15.85 7.43 -2.39
N TYR A 115 -16.60 8.46 -2.01
CA TYR A 115 -17.04 9.49 -2.93
C TYR A 115 -15.86 10.37 -3.37
N LYS A 116 -15.04 10.84 -2.42
CA LYS A 116 -13.84 11.64 -2.72
C LYS A 116 -12.81 10.89 -3.56
N LEU A 117 -12.68 9.57 -3.35
CA LEU A 117 -11.74 8.71 -4.05
C LEU A 117 -12.35 8.00 -5.27
N ALA A 118 -13.58 8.35 -5.69
CA ALA A 118 -14.20 7.85 -6.91
C ALA A 118 -13.32 7.99 -8.17
N PRO A 119 -12.48 9.05 -8.34
CA PRO A 119 -11.55 9.13 -9.46
C PRO A 119 -10.53 7.98 -9.51
N VAL A 120 -10.08 7.45 -8.36
CA VAL A 120 -9.18 6.28 -8.31
C VAL A 120 -9.91 5.03 -8.82
N ARG A 121 -11.18 4.84 -8.43
CA ARG A 121 -12.03 3.75 -8.95
C ARG A 121 -12.11 3.80 -10.47
N GLU A 122 -12.32 4.97 -11.04
CA GLU A 122 -12.40 5.13 -12.49
C GLU A 122 -11.05 4.90 -13.17
N ALA A 123 -9.94 5.35 -12.57
CA ALA A 123 -8.60 5.05 -13.08
C ALA A 123 -8.32 3.54 -13.15
N ILE A 124 -8.73 2.79 -12.12
CA ILE A 124 -8.61 1.33 -12.08
C ILE A 124 -9.43 0.69 -13.21
N ARG A 125 -10.68 1.11 -13.41
CA ARG A 125 -11.54 0.57 -14.49
C ARG A 125 -10.92 0.79 -15.87
N ILE A 126 -10.42 2.00 -16.13
CA ILE A 126 -9.75 2.33 -17.39
C ILE A 126 -8.48 1.48 -17.54
N ALA A 127 -7.64 1.37 -16.50
CA ALA A 127 -6.43 0.56 -16.55
C ALA A 127 -6.77 -0.92 -16.81
N LYS A 128 -7.74 -1.48 -16.07
CA LYS A 128 -8.15 -2.89 -16.20
C LYS A 128 -8.66 -3.22 -17.60
N THR A 129 -9.44 -2.34 -18.22
CA THR A 129 -9.95 -2.52 -19.58
C THR A 129 -8.83 -2.55 -20.64
N ASN A 130 -7.69 -1.91 -20.38
CA ASN A 130 -6.56 -1.79 -21.30
C ASN A 130 -5.39 -2.74 -20.99
N LEU A 131 -5.46 -3.51 -19.89
CA LEU A 131 -4.49 -4.57 -19.58
C LEU A 131 -4.92 -5.88 -20.25
N SER A 132 -3.92 -6.70 -20.62
CA SER A 132 -4.18 -8.07 -21.02
C SER A 132 -4.68 -8.90 -19.83
N THR A 133 -5.35 -10.01 -20.10
CA THR A 133 -5.80 -10.95 -19.07
C THR A 133 -4.64 -11.64 -18.34
N GLU A 134 -3.45 -11.65 -18.94
CA GLU A 134 -2.22 -12.22 -18.39
C GLU A 134 -1.52 -11.27 -17.40
N THR A 135 -1.84 -9.97 -17.44
CA THR A 135 -1.24 -8.96 -16.56
C THR A 135 -2.18 -8.63 -15.41
N ALA A 136 -1.77 -8.91 -14.17
CA ALA A 136 -2.54 -8.57 -12.99
C ALA A 136 -2.53 -7.05 -12.72
N LEU A 137 -3.60 -6.52 -12.14
CA LEU A 137 -3.65 -5.15 -11.62
C LEU A 137 -3.70 -5.17 -10.10
N ILE A 138 -2.71 -4.56 -9.47
CA ILE A 138 -2.58 -4.45 -8.02
C ILE A 138 -3.17 -3.11 -7.57
N GLY A 139 -4.13 -3.16 -6.64
CA GLY A 139 -4.56 -2.00 -5.85
C GLY A 139 -3.79 -1.94 -4.53
N PHE A 140 -3.81 -0.80 -3.85
CA PHE A 140 -3.08 -0.68 -2.58
C PHE A 140 -3.61 0.41 -1.67
N ALA A 141 -3.21 0.32 -0.40
CA ALA A 141 -3.36 1.38 0.60
C ALA A 141 -2.18 1.40 1.56
N GLY A 142 -2.02 2.50 2.29
CA GLY A 142 -1.12 2.56 3.44
C GLY A 142 -1.71 1.83 4.64
N ALA A 143 -0.89 1.11 5.37
CA ALA A 143 -1.29 0.51 6.64
C ALA A 143 -1.54 1.58 7.72
N PRO A 144 -2.43 1.32 8.68
CA PRO A 144 -2.84 2.31 9.68
C PRO A 144 -1.69 2.95 10.46
N TRP A 145 -0.70 2.17 10.88
CA TRP A 145 0.49 2.73 11.54
C TRP A 145 1.23 3.73 10.66
N THR A 146 1.52 3.35 9.41
CA THR A 146 2.20 4.24 8.46
C THR A 146 1.40 5.51 8.20
N ILE A 147 0.08 5.43 8.04
CA ILE A 147 -0.77 6.61 7.85
C ILE A 147 -0.78 7.48 9.10
N MET A 148 -0.92 6.87 10.29
CA MET A 148 -0.87 7.58 11.56
C MET A 148 0.46 8.34 11.74
N THR A 149 1.61 7.74 11.34
CA THR A 149 2.90 8.43 11.42
C THR A 149 2.92 9.71 10.59
N TYR A 150 2.44 9.67 9.35
CA TYR A 150 2.35 10.88 8.51
C TYR A 150 1.41 11.92 9.10
N MET A 151 0.26 11.49 9.60
CA MET A 151 -0.72 12.40 10.22
C MET A 151 -0.21 13.05 11.50
N ALA A 152 0.56 12.33 12.30
CA ALA A 152 1.13 12.82 13.55
C ALA A 152 2.36 13.71 13.36
N GLU A 153 3.31 13.28 12.52
CA GLU A 153 4.58 13.97 12.32
C GLU A 153 4.47 15.13 11.31
N GLY A 154 3.42 15.16 10.49
CA GLY A 154 3.24 16.16 9.44
C GLY A 154 4.11 15.91 8.19
N GLY A 155 4.73 14.74 8.08
CA GLY A 155 5.61 14.37 6.96
C GLY A 155 6.50 13.18 7.28
N THR A 156 7.64 13.09 6.57
CA THR A 156 8.64 12.07 6.88
C THR A 156 9.37 12.42 8.18
N SER A 157 9.57 11.43 9.04
CA SER A 157 10.33 11.58 10.29
C SER A 157 11.43 10.53 10.35
N ARG A 158 12.54 10.85 11.01
CA ARG A 158 13.62 9.90 11.24
C ARG A 158 13.30 8.98 12.43
N ASP A 159 12.83 9.56 13.52
CA ASP A 159 12.71 8.88 14.83
C ASP A 159 11.26 8.69 15.28
N PHE A 160 10.29 9.28 14.57
CA PHE A 160 8.84 9.19 14.86
C PHE A 160 8.51 9.51 16.32
N VAL A 161 9.12 10.57 16.85
CA VAL A 161 9.08 10.91 18.29
C VAL A 161 7.65 11.18 18.75
N LYS A 162 6.87 11.95 17.98
CA LYS A 162 5.49 12.28 18.33
C LYS A 162 4.60 11.05 18.32
N THR A 163 4.63 10.29 17.21
CA THR A 163 3.79 9.10 17.04
C THR A 163 4.11 8.01 18.05
N ARG A 164 5.39 7.77 18.30
CA ARG A 164 5.83 6.82 19.33
C ARG A 164 5.48 7.31 20.72
N GLY A 165 5.59 8.61 20.99
CA GLY A 165 5.16 9.22 22.24
C GLY A 165 3.66 9.04 22.50
N TRP A 166 2.84 9.19 21.47
CA TRP A 166 1.41 8.89 21.56
C TRP A 166 1.14 7.44 21.96
N ALA A 167 1.82 6.50 21.34
CA ALA A 167 1.67 5.07 21.66
C ALA A 167 1.97 4.75 23.13
N TRP A 168 2.84 5.52 23.79
CA TRP A 168 3.14 5.37 25.20
C TRP A 168 2.18 6.09 26.14
N GLN A 169 1.70 7.28 25.74
CA GLN A 169 0.99 8.18 26.64
C GLN A 169 -0.54 8.13 26.49
N TYR A 170 -1.04 7.82 25.27
CA TYR A 170 -2.44 7.98 24.88
C TYR A 170 -3.01 6.71 24.26
N ARG A 171 -2.87 5.56 24.97
CA ARG A 171 -3.25 4.24 24.44
C ARG A 171 -4.66 4.21 23.87
N LYS A 172 -5.66 4.71 24.61
CA LYS A 172 -7.07 4.66 24.20
C LYS A 172 -7.34 5.53 22.98
N GLU A 173 -6.74 6.71 22.94
CA GLU A 173 -6.88 7.66 21.84
C GLU A 173 -6.19 7.14 20.58
N VAL A 174 -5.06 6.48 20.72
CA VAL A 174 -4.37 5.79 19.61
C VAL A 174 -5.21 4.62 19.12
N ASP A 175 -5.81 3.81 19.99
CA ASP A 175 -6.73 2.75 19.58
C ASP A 175 -7.91 3.32 18.77
N ALA A 176 -8.52 4.42 19.21
CA ALA A 176 -9.62 5.07 18.50
C ALA A 176 -9.20 5.62 17.12
N LEU A 177 -7.98 6.20 17.02
CA LEU A 177 -7.43 6.65 15.74
C LEU A 177 -7.14 5.48 14.81
N LEU A 178 -6.54 4.40 15.32
CA LEU A 178 -6.27 3.19 14.55
C LEU A 178 -7.57 2.57 14.01
N ASP A 179 -8.62 2.47 14.82
CA ASP A 179 -9.90 1.92 14.38
C ASP A 179 -10.50 2.77 13.25
N SER A 180 -10.45 4.11 13.34
CA SER A 180 -10.86 5.02 12.27
C SER A 180 -10.04 4.82 10.97
N LEU A 181 -8.72 4.64 11.10
CA LEU A 181 -7.84 4.40 9.95
C LEU A 181 -8.03 3.00 9.34
N ILE A 182 -8.31 1.98 10.16
CA ILE A 182 -8.65 0.64 9.70
C ILE A 182 -9.92 0.69 8.86
N GLU A 183 -10.97 1.36 9.35
CA GLU A 183 -12.23 1.51 8.63
C GLU A 183 -12.03 2.27 7.31
N SER A 184 -11.29 3.37 7.34
CA SER A 184 -10.93 4.15 6.15
C SER A 184 -10.16 3.31 5.12
N THR A 185 -9.21 2.50 5.57
CA THR A 185 -8.41 1.62 4.70
C THR A 185 -9.27 0.52 4.09
N ILE A 186 -10.15 -0.12 4.88
CA ILE A 186 -11.11 -1.10 4.37
C ILE A 186 -12.01 -0.46 3.31
N SER A 187 -12.53 0.74 3.56
CA SER A 187 -13.37 1.48 2.62
C SER A 187 -12.64 1.74 1.30
N PHE A 188 -11.39 2.20 1.36
CA PHE A 188 -10.58 2.48 0.16
C PHE A 188 -10.19 1.22 -0.61
N LEU A 189 -9.84 0.13 0.07
CA LEU A 189 -9.52 -1.14 -0.58
C LEU A 189 -10.78 -1.81 -1.16
N THR A 190 -11.94 -1.65 -0.51
CA THR A 190 -13.24 -2.06 -1.04
C THR A 190 -13.53 -1.40 -2.38
N LEU A 191 -13.39 -0.07 -2.44
CA LEU A 191 -13.56 0.71 -3.68
C LEU A 191 -12.66 0.20 -4.82
N GLN A 192 -11.42 -0.17 -4.51
CA GLN A 192 -10.47 -0.68 -5.50
C GLN A 192 -10.83 -2.11 -5.95
N ALA A 193 -11.25 -2.97 -5.00
CA ALA A 193 -11.71 -4.34 -5.30
C ALA A 193 -12.94 -4.32 -6.23
N GLU A 194 -13.93 -3.46 -5.95
CA GLU A 194 -15.10 -3.24 -6.80
C GLU A 194 -14.77 -2.69 -8.19
N ALA A 195 -13.69 -1.95 -8.31
CA ALA A 195 -13.22 -1.42 -9.59
C ALA A 195 -12.54 -2.47 -10.47
N GLY A 196 -12.17 -3.65 -9.90
CA GLY A 196 -11.65 -4.79 -10.65
C GLY A 196 -10.16 -5.02 -10.53
N VAL A 197 -9.50 -4.61 -9.44
CA VAL A 197 -8.12 -5.03 -9.16
C VAL A 197 -8.08 -6.54 -8.87
N ASP A 198 -6.99 -7.18 -9.25
CA ASP A 198 -6.79 -8.63 -9.11
C ASP A 198 -6.17 -8.99 -7.76
N ALA A 199 -5.36 -8.09 -7.20
CA ALA A 199 -4.74 -8.24 -5.89
C ALA A 199 -4.73 -6.89 -5.15
N LEU A 200 -4.59 -6.94 -3.83
CA LEU A 200 -4.47 -5.77 -2.97
C LEU A 200 -3.14 -5.80 -2.23
N MET A 201 -2.54 -4.63 -2.01
CA MET A 201 -1.31 -4.52 -1.23
C MET A 201 -1.45 -3.52 -0.08
N LEU A 202 -0.97 -3.89 1.09
CA LEU A 202 -0.98 -3.07 2.29
C LEU A 202 0.45 -2.63 2.62
N PHE A 203 0.75 -1.34 2.41
CA PHE A 203 2.08 -0.79 2.64
C PHE A 203 2.23 -0.28 4.06
N ASP A 204 3.03 -0.97 4.88
CA ASP A 204 3.46 -0.48 6.19
C ASP A 204 4.94 -0.05 6.14
N SER A 205 5.17 1.07 5.45
CA SER A 205 6.51 1.58 5.13
C SER A 205 7.34 1.94 6.36
N TRP A 206 6.69 2.17 7.50
CA TRP A 206 7.31 2.59 8.75
C TRP A 206 7.16 1.56 9.88
N ALA A 207 6.88 0.29 9.55
CA ALA A 207 6.79 -0.81 10.52
C ALA A 207 8.08 -0.97 11.35
N SER A 208 9.24 -0.66 10.76
CA SER A 208 10.54 -0.67 11.44
C SER A 208 10.62 0.29 12.63
N ALA A 209 9.82 1.35 12.67
CA ALA A 209 9.80 2.31 13.77
C ALA A 209 9.06 1.79 15.02
N VAL A 210 8.33 0.66 14.90
CA VAL A 210 7.55 0.10 15.99
C VAL A 210 8.42 -0.80 16.85
N PRO A 211 8.54 -0.51 18.17
CA PRO A 211 9.23 -1.40 19.09
C PRO A 211 8.61 -2.81 19.11
N ALA A 212 9.43 -3.84 19.30
CA ALA A 212 8.99 -5.25 19.27
C ALA A 212 7.75 -5.51 20.15
N ALA A 213 7.72 -4.94 21.36
CA ALA A 213 6.60 -5.07 22.30
C ALA A 213 5.26 -4.52 21.80
N HIS A 214 5.28 -3.62 20.80
CA HIS A 214 4.08 -2.97 20.25
C HIS A 214 3.73 -3.45 18.83
N ARG A 215 4.53 -4.34 18.21
CA ARG A 215 4.33 -4.80 16.82
C ARG A 215 2.96 -5.46 16.63
N HIS A 216 2.56 -6.30 17.57
CA HIS A 216 1.25 -6.95 17.48
C HIS A 216 0.12 -5.91 17.42
N TRP A 217 0.15 -4.97 18.32
CA TRP A 217 -0.87 -3.93 18.44
C TRP A 217 -0.92 -2.95 17.27
N LEU A 218 0.26 -2.44 16.83
CA LEU A 218 0.32 -1.32 15.90
C LEU A 218 0.47 -1.76 14.43
N VAL A 219 0.90 -2.99 14.17
CA VAL A 219 1.21 -3.48 12.82
C VAL A 219 0.37 -4.72 12.48
N ILE A 220 0.40 -5.76 13.32
CA ILE A 220 -0.18 -7.08 13.01
C ILE A 220 -1.70 -7.05 13.14
N ASP A 221 -2.22 -6.61 14.27
CA ASP A 221 -3.67 -6.56 14.52
C ASP A 221 -4.42 -5.63 13.55
N PRO A 222 -3.93 -4.41 13.23
CA PRO A 222 -4.53 -3.58 12.19
C PRO A 222 -4.56 -4.26 10.81
N ALA A 223 -3.47 -4.93 10.40
CA ALA A 223 -3.46 -5.67 9.14
C ALA A 223 -4.49 -6.80 9.13
N LYS A 224 -4.57 -7.58 10.22
CA LYS A 224 -5.57 -8.63 10.41
C LYS A 224 -6.99 -8.10 10.34
N LYS A 225 -7.28 -6.99 11.03
CA LYS A 225 -8.61 -6.35 11.01
C LYS A 225 -9.00 -5.92 9.60
N ILE A 226 -8.06 -5.39 8.81
CA ILE A 226 -8.30 -5.00 7.41
C ILE A 226 -8.60 -6.23 6.56
N VAL A 227 -7.78 -7.28 6.62
CA VAL A 227 -8.01 -8.52 5.89
C VAL A 227 -9.39 -9.09 6.21
N ASN A 228 -9.71 -9.22 7.49
CA ASN A 228 -10.99 -9.77 7.95
C ASN A 228 -12.18 -8.86 7.57
N GLY A 229 -12.00 -7.54 7.59
CA GLY A 229 -13.01 -6.58 7.15
C GLY A 229 -13.37 -6.75 5.67
N LEU A 230 -12.37 -6.93 4.81
CA LEU A 230 -12.56 -7.21 3.39
C LEU A 230 -13.22 -8.59 3.16
N ARG A 231 -12.81 -9.62 3.90
CA ARG A 231 -13.41 -10.96 3.81
C ARG A 231 -14.89 -10.98 4.24
N LYS A 232 -15.23 -10.27 5.33
CA LYS A 232 -16.63 -10.11 5.77
C LYS A 232 -17.50 -9.42 4.72
N LYS A 233 -16.93 -8.54 3.90
CA LYS A 233 -17.61 -7.89 2.77
C LYS A 233 -17.67 -8.76 1.51
N GLY A 234 -17.08 -9.98 1.53
CA GLY A 234 -17.12 -10.95 0.43
C GLY A 234 -15.99 -10.81 -0.60
N TYR A 235 -15.03 -9.90 -0.41
CA TYR A 235 -13.90 -9.72 -1.33
C TYR A 235 -12.86 -10.84 -1.14
N LYS A 236 -12.45 -11.47 -2.26
CA LYS A 236 -11.55 -12.64 -2.26
C LYS A 236 -10.16 -12.37 -2.83
N GLN A 237 -9.90 -11.17 -3.31
CA GLN A 237 -8.59 -10.80 -3.85
C GLN A 237 -7.48 -11.16 -2.87
N PRO A 238 -6.34 -11.73 -3.32
CA PRO A 238 -5.20 -11.95 -2.46
C PRO A 238 -4.69 -10.61 -1.92
N ILE A 239 -4.30 -10.59 -0.65
CA ILE A 239 -3.80 -9.41 0.04
C ILE A 239 -2.34 -9.64 0.37
N ILE A 240 -1.48 -8.72 -0.09
CA ILE A 240 -0.03 -8.75 0.11
C ILE A 240 0.30 -7.74 1.21
N GLY A 241 0.84 -8.20 2.32
CA GLY A 241 1.37 -7.32 3.37
C GLY A 241 2.79 -6.87 3.05
N PHE A 242 3.16 -5.64 3.40
CA PHE A 242 4.54 -5.16 3.30
C PHE A 242 4.95 -4.39 4.56
N PRO A 243 5.23 -5.09 5.67
CA PRO A 243 5.73 -4.50 6.91
C PRO A 243 7.23 -4.25 6.81
N LYS A 244 7.62 -3.17 6.11
CA LYS A 244 9.01 -2.87 5.77
C LYS A 244 9.89 -2.73 7.01
N GLY A 245 10.99 -3.47 7.04
CA GLY A 245 12.01 -3.40 8.08
C GLY A 245 11.58 -3.97 9.43
N ILE A 246 10.57 -4.83 9.46
CA ILE A 246 10.07 -5.44 10.70
C ILE A 246 11.01 -6.52 11.29
N GLY A 247 11.99 -6.97 10.49
CA GLY A 247 12.97 -7.98 10.91
C GLY A 247 12.31 -9.32 11.26
N GLU A 248 12.73 -9.92 12.40
CA GLU A 248 12.18 -11.19 12.91
C GLU A 248 10.66 -11.14 13.18
N GLY A 249 10.09 -9.96 13.35
CA GLY A 249 8.63 -9.76 13.47
C GLY A 249 7.85 -10.22 12.25
N LEU A 250 8.53 -10.46 11.12
CA LEU A 250 7.94 -11.00 9.91
C LEU A 250 7.28 -12.37 10.14
N ILE A 251 7.85 -13.22 11.02
CA ILE A 251 7.27 -14.51 11.37
C ILE A 251 5.86 -14.32 11.95
N SER A 252 5.77 -13.54 13.03
CA SER A 252 4.48 -13.27 13.68
C SER A 252 3.50 -12.53 12.74
N TYR A 253 4.02 -11.66 11.86
CA TYR A 253 3.18 -10.97 10.88
C TYR A 253 2.53 -11.97 9.92
N VAL A 254 3.30 -12.89 9.36
CA VAL A 254 2.81 -13.93 8.43
C VAL A 254 1.82 -14.86 9.12
N GLU A 255 2.12 -15.29 10.35
CA GLU A 255 1.27 -16.23 11.09
C GLU A 255 -0.06 -15.63 11.59
N GLN A 256 -0.12 -14.32 11.82
CA GLN A 256 -1.21 -13.72 12.59
C GLN A 256 -2.00 -12.63 11.84
N SER A 257 -1.50 -12.09 10.73
CA SER A 257 -2.19 -11.00 10.02
C SER A 257 -3.24 -11.47 9.00
N ASP A 258 -3.30 -12.76 8.71
CA ASP A 258 -4.18 -13.38 7.71
C ASP A 258 -3.92 -12.88 6.26
N VAL A 259 -2.76 -12.27 5.97
CA VAL A 259 -2.37 -11.90 4.59
C VAL A 259 -2.03 -13.14 3.76
N HIS A 260 -2.20 -13.04 2.43
CA HIS A 260 -1.98 -14.17 1.50
C HIS A 260 -0.54 -14.29 1.05
N ALA A 261 0.17 -13.17 1.04
CA ALA A 261 1.57 -13.09 0.65
C ALA A 261 2.24 -11.94 1.41
N VAL A 262 3.56 -11.90 1.43
CA VAL A 262 4.31 -10.82 2.06
C VAL A 262 5.41 -10.29 1.15
N GLY A 263 5.56 -8.96 1.13
CA GLY A 263 6.71 -8.30 0.54
C GLY A 263 7.91 -8.29 1.48
N LEU A 264 9.07 -8.60 0.94
CA LEU A 264 10.36 -8.54 1.61
C LEU A 264 11.09 -7.27 1.20
N ASP A 265 11.66 -6.54 2.13
CA ASP A 265 12.60 -5.47 1.81
C ASP A 265 14.01 -6.03 1.56
N HIS A 266 14.88 -5.22 0.96
CA HIS A 266 16.23 -5.64 0.57
C HIS A 266 17.15 -6.02 1.75
N GLY A 267 16.78 -5.70 2.98
CA GLY A 267 17.53 -6.07 4.19
C GLY A 267 17.24 -7.48 4.69
N VAL A 268 16.26 -8.17 4.12
CA VAL A 268 15.89 -9.52 4.54
C VAL A 268 16.67 -10.57 3.74
N ASP A 269 17.38 -11.47 4.42
CA ASP A 269 18.06 -12.61 3.79
C ASP A 269 17.03 -13.65 3.30
N PRO A 270 16.95 -13.96 1.99
CA PRO A 270 16.06 -15.00 1.47
C PRO A 270 16.30 -16.38 2.09
N THR A 271 17.54 -16.68 2.48
CA THR A 271 17.87 -17.96 3.16
C THR A 271 17.24 -18.01 4.57
N TRP A 272 17.19 -16.88 5.26
CA TRP A 272 16.48 -16.77 6.54
C TRP A 272 14.97 -16.94 6.35
N VAL A 273 14.40 -16.36 5.31
CA VAL A 273 12.97 -16.51 4.96
C VAL A 273 12.62 -17.98 4.73
N ASP A 274 13.41 -18.68 3.91
CA ASP A 274 13.20 -20.11 3.63
C ASP A 274 13.25 -20.99 4.89
N ARG A 275 14.02 -20.62 5.90
CA ARG A 275 14.13 -21.37 7.16
C ARG A 275 13.02 -21.07 8.16
N ASN A 276 12.47 -19.87 8.15
CA ASN A 276 11.64 -19.37 9.23
C ASN A 276 10.16 -19.14 8.85
N LEU A 277 9.84 -18.96 7.58
CA LEU A 277 8.45 -18.84 7.14
C LEU A 277 7.89 -20.19 6.65
N PRO A 278 6.55 -20.35 6.64
CA PRO A 278 5.92 -21.55 6.10
C PRO A 278 6.35 -21.79 4.65
N LYS A 279 6.75 -23.03 4.31
CA LYS A 279 7.37 -23.38 3.02
C LYS A 279 6.56 -23.00 1.77
N ASN A 280 5.25 -23.00 1.88
CA ASN A 280 4.34 -22.68 0.76
C ASN A 280 3.75 -21.27 0.88
N PHE A 281 4.25 -20.45 1.79
CA PHE A 281 3.76 -19.09 1.93
C PHE A 281 4.41 -18.19 0.86
N PRO A 282 3.61 -17.54 -0.02
CA PRO A 282 4.15 -16.74 -1.09
C PRO A 282 4.85 -15.49 -0.55
N VAL A 283 6.05 -15.26 -1.05
CA VAL A 283 6.85 -14.06 -0.75
C VAL A 283 7.23 -13.35 -2.05
N GLN A 284 7.38 -12.03 -2.01
CA GLN A 284 7.85 -11.24 -3.14
C GLN A 284 8.96 -10.26 -2.70
N GLY A 285 9.82 -9.91 -3.61
CA GLY A 285 10.99 -9.04 -3.40
C GLY A 285 12.24 -9.85 -3.71
N ASN A 286 13.43 -9.46 -3.32
CA ASN A 286 13.77 -8.27 -2.51
C ASN A 286 15.01 -7.60 -3.12
N LEU A 287 14.92 -7.34 -4.42
CA LEU A 287 16.01 -6.68 -5.14
C LEU A 287 16.34 -5.33 -4.46
N ASP A 288 17.62 -5.09 -4.19
CA ASP A 288 18.06 -3.77 -3.76
C ASP A 288 17.81 -2.74 -4.87
N PRO A 289 17.02 -1.67 -4.61
CA PRO A 289 16.76 -0.65 -5.61
C PRO A 289 18.01 -0.01 -6.21
N LEU A 290 19.12 0.03 -5.48
CA LEU A 290 20.39 0.58 -5.98
C LEU A 290 21.01 -0.29 -7.07
N SER A 291 20.74 -1.59 -7.10
CA SER A 291 21.22 -2.48 -8.16
C SER A 291 20.63 -2.18 -9.54
N LEU A 292 19.55 -1.39 -9.60
CA LEU A 292 18.98 -0.92 -10.87
C LEU A 292 19.75 0.28 -11.46
N LEU A 293 20.69 0.85 -10.74
CA LEU A 293 21.51 2.00 -11.18
C LEU A 293 22.89 1.57 -11.64
N HIS A 294 23.29 0.33 -11.36
CA HIS A 294 24.59 -0.27 -11.65
C HIS A 294 24.44 -1.55 -12.44
#